data_7af65f892c433f3ed8c5bebeafede7bb
#
_entry.id   7af65f892c433f3ed8c5bebeafede7bb
#
_cell.length_a   1.000
_cell.length_b   1.000
_cell.length_c   1.000
_cell.angle_alpha   90.00
_cell.angle_beta   90.00
_cell.angle_gamma   90.00
#
_symmetry.space_group_name_H-M   'P 1'
#
loop_
_entity.id
_entity.type
_entity.pdbx_description
1 polymer ?
#
loop_
_entity_poly.entity_id
_entity_poly.type
_entity_poly.pdbx_seq_one_letter_code
_entity_poly.pdbx_strand_id
1 'polypeptide(L)'
;TNSGASVEDNMAADALSQAMDNLEIEDIADIGNVSVDILLKEMLKEYIKENFDFRYEEKISKGKTPAQTSAILNDMHEYIENSIDGDLNLDNLKSVDFSNMGTSQIVEDALRDALSVFEKYYGEE
;
A
#
# COMPACT_ATOMS: atom_id res chain seq x y z
N THR A 1 -12.34 -0.15 -25.08
CA THR A 1 -12.74 -0.41 -23.99
C THR A 1 -11.72 -0.67 -23.01
N ASN A 2 -11.86 -0.45 -21.95
CA ASN A 2 -10.87 -0.46 -21.01
C ASN A 2 -10.28 -1.74 -20.88
N SER A 3 -10.62 -2.59 -21.67
CA SER A 3 -9.97 -3.81 -21.74
C SER A 3 -9.92 -4.54 -20.47
N GLY A 4 -10.71 -4.25 -19.58
CA GLY A 4 -10.81 -5.01 -18.37
C GLY A 4 -9.83 -4.67 -17.28
N ALA A 5 -8.98 -3.70 -17.49
CA ALA A 5 -8.11 -3.30 -16.41
C ALA A 5 -8.95 -2.62 -15.35
N SER A 6 -8.85 -3.08 -14.13
CA SER A 6 -9.59 -2.50 -13.03
C SER A 6 -8.74 -1.49 -12.29
N VAL A 7 -9.36 -0.77 -11.37
CA VAL A 7 -8.62 0.14 -10.51
C VAL A 7 -7.58 -0.65 -9.71
N GLU A 8 -7.96 -1.82 -9.23
CA GLU A 8 -7.02 -2.65 -8.48
C GLU A 8 -5.84 -3.10 -9.34
N ASP A 9 -6.11 -3.42 -10.61
CA ASP A 9 -5.02 -3.82 -11.51
C ASP A 9 -4.05 -2.66 -11.73
N ASN A 10 -4.59 -1.45 -11.90
CA ASN A 10 -3.75 -0.28 -12.07
C ASN A 10 -2.95 0.02 -10.81
N MET A 11 -3.57 -0.14 -9.65
CA MET A 11 -2.85 0.08 -8.40
C MET A 11 -1.76 -0.95 -8.20
N ALA A 12 -2.00 -2.20 -8.62
CA ALA A 12 -0.98 -3.22 -8.51
C ALA A 12 0.23 -2.90 -9.41
N ALA A 13 -0.05 -2.42 -10.62
CA ALA A 13 1.03 -2.06 -11.53
C ALA A 13 1.82 -0.87 -11.00
N ASP A 14 1.11 0.11 -10.46
CA ASP A 14 1.78 1.28 -9.86
C ASP A 14 2.60 0.86 -8.65
N ALA A 15 2.07 -0.05 -7.85
CA ALA A 15 2.77 -0.51 -6.65
C ALA A 15 4.06 -1.23 -7.04
N LEU A 16 4.02 -2.05 -8.08
CA LEU A 16 5.21 -2.72 -8.53
C LEU A 16 6.25 -1.72 -9.02
N SER A 17 5.82 -0.74 -9.81
CA SER A 17 6.70 0.28 -10.32
C SER A 17 7.35 1.05 -9.17
N GLN A 18 6.56 1.43 -8.19
CA GLN A 18 7.09 2.16 -7.04
C GLN A 18 8.04 1.31 -6.22
N ALA A 19 7.73 0.01 -6.08
CA ALA A 19 8.61 -0.88 -5.35
C ALA A 19 9.96 -1.00 -6.04
N MET A 20 9.95 -1.08 -7.36
CA MET A 20 11.18 -1.14 -8.11
C MET A 20 12.00 0.13 -7.93
N ASP A 21 11.33 1.29 -7.95
CA ASP A 21 12.02 2.55 -7.71
C ASP A 21 12.62 2.59 -6.31
N ASN A 22 11.85 2.17 -5.31
CA ASN A 22 12.33 2.20 -3.93
C ASN A 22 13.55 1.32 -3.73
N LEU A 23 13.63 0.21 -4.46
CA LEU A 23 14.74 -0.73 -4.35
C LEU A 23 15.82 -0.44 -5.37
N GLU A 24 15.67 0.66 -6.12
CA GLU A 24 16.66 1.10 -7.10
C GLU A 24 16.88 0.07 -8.22
N ILE A 25 15.80 -0.58 -8.62
CA ILE A 25 15.83 -1.52 -9.73
C ILE A 25 15.52 -0.73 -11.00
N GLU A 26 16.53 -0.57 -11.88
CA GLU A 26 16.34 0.28 -13.04
C GLU A 26 15.97 -0.48 -14.30
N ASP A 27 16.32 -1.77 -14.35
CA ASP A 27 15.87 -2.56 -15.48
C ASP A 27 15.74 -4.01 -15.03
N ILE A 28 15.26 -4.84 -15.93
CA ILE A 28 14.95 -6.22 -15.60
C ILE A 28 16.16 -7.00 -15.10
N ALA A 29 17.35 -6.64 -15.61
CA ALA A 29 18.55 -7.31 -15.18
C ALA A 29 18.84 -7.10 -13.71
N ASP A 30 18.39 -5.96 -13.16
CA ASP A 30 18.63 -5.67 -11.76
C ASP A 30 17.76 -6.51 -10.83
N ILE A 31 16.64 -7.03 -11.34
CA ILE A 31 15.74 -7.82 -10.51
C ILE A 31 16.46 -9.03 -9.93
N GLY A 32 17.38 -9.61 -10.69
CA GLY A 32 18.11 -10.78 -10.21
C GLY A 32 18.99 -10.51 -9.02
N ASN A 33 19.26 -9.24 -8.72
CA ASN A 33 20.11 -8.88 -7.59
C ASN A 33 19.32 -8.59 -6.33
N VAL A 34 18.00 -8.71 -6.39
CA VAL A 34 17.15 -8.40 -5.25
C VAL A 34 16.33 -9.64 -4.92
N SER A 35 16.20 -9.93 -3.64
CA SER A 35 15.37 -11.05 -3.22
C SER A 35 13.92 -10.84 -3.67
N VAL A 36 13.31 -11.86 -4.22
CA VAL A 36 11.91 -11.79 -4.62
C VAL A 36 11.04 -11.42 -3.43
N ASP A 37 11.37 -11.96 -2.26
CA ASP A 37 10.58 -11.67 -1.05
C ASP A 37 10.64 -10.21 -0.70
N ILE A 38 11.80 -9.57 -0.85
CA ILE A 38 11.94 -8.15 -0.58
C ILE A 38 11.12 -7.33 -1.57
N LEU A 39 11.17 -7.72 -2.84
CA LEU A 39 10.40 -7.01 -3.86
C LEU A 39 8.90 -7.17 -3.61
N LEU A 40 8.45 -8.36 -3.29
CA LEU A 40 7.03 -8.61 -3.06
C LEU A 40 6.53 -7.86 -1.83
N LYS A 41 7.35 -7.82 -0.79
CA LYS A 41 6.96 -7.09 0.42
C LYS A 41 6.86 -5.61 0.15
N GLU A 42 7.80 -5.07 -0.61
CA GLU A 42 7.77 -3.66 -0.95
C GLU A 42 6.56 -3.34 -1.82
N MET A 43 6.26 -4.23 -2.77
CA MET A 43 5.08 -4.07 -3.61
C MET A 43 3.81 -4.06 -2.78
N LEU A 44 3.73 -4.96 -1.81
CA LEU A 44 2.54 -5.05 -0.95
C LEU A 44 2.37 -3.77 -0.14
N LYS A 45 3.46 -3.23 0.41
CA LYS A 45 3.39 -1.98 1.16
C LYS A 45 2.87 -0.85 0.28
N GLU A 46 3.40 -0.73 -0.94
CA GLU A 46 2.97 0.34 -1.82
C GLU A 46 1.52 0.17 -2.25
N TYR A 47 1.10 -1.07 -2.49
CA TYR A 47 -0.27 -1.33 -2.87
C TYR A 47 -1.24 -0.92 -1.75
N ILE A 48 -0.91 -1.25 -0.51
CA ILE A 48 -1.76 -0.92 0.62
C ILE A 48 -1.82 0.60 0.81
N LYS A 49 -0.69 1.29 0.70
CA LYS A 49 -0.68 2.74 0.84
C LYS A 49 -1.55 3.40 -0.24
N GLU A 50 -1.41 2.95 -1.46
CA GLU A 50 -2.16 3.53 -2.57
C GLU A 50 -3.65 3.25 -2.42
N ASN A 51 -3.99 2.03 -2.00
CA ASN A 51 -5.37 1.64 -1.80
C ASN A 51 -5.99 2.42 -0.64
N PHE A 52 -5.21 2.66 0.41
CA PHE A 52 -5.68 3.45 1.54
C PHE A 52 -6.06 4.85 1.06
N ASP A 53 -5.19 5.48 0.27
CA ASP A 53 -5.47 6.81 -0.25
C ASP A 53 -6.72 6.78 -1.13
N PHE A 54 -6.79 5.81 -2.02
CA PHE A 54 -7.92 5.73 -2.94
C PHE A 54 -9.25 5.61 -2.19
N ARG A 55 -9.27 4.79 -1.14
CA ARG A 55 -10.51 4.56 -0.41
C ARG A 55 -10.86 5.68 0.55
N TYR A 56 -9.87 6.31 1.16
CA TYR A 56 -10.14 7.15 2.32
C TYR A 56 -9.68 8.60 2.20
N GLU A 57 -9.06 8.98 1.09
CA GLU A 57 -8.56 10.36 0.98
C GLU A 57 -9.68 11.37 1.12
N GLU A 58 -10.83 11.10 0.53
CA GLU A 58 -11.93 12.03 0.62
C GLU A 58 -12.39 12.19 2.06
N LYS A 59 -12.49 11.09 2.78
CA LYS A 59 -12.87 11.13 4.17
C LYS A 59 -11.84 11.89 5.01
N ILE A 60 -10.57 11.65 4.74
CA ILE A 60 -9.50 12.26 5.51
C ILE A 60 -9.41 13.75 5.24
N SER A 61 -9.65 14.16 4.00
CA SER A 61 -9.50 15.56 3.62
C SER A 61 -10.67 16.44 4.05
N LYS A 62 -11.75 15.84 4.52
CA LYS A 62 -12.95 16.59 4.82
C LYS A 62 -12.67 17.58 5.92
N GLY A 63 -12.92 18.85 5.65
CA GLY A 63 -12.71 19.91 6.62
C GLY A 63 -11.26 20.29 6.83
N LYS A 64 -10.35 19.84 5.96
CA LYS A 64 -8.93 20.10 6.13
C LYS A 64 -8.36 20.76 4.90
N THR A 65 -7.25 21.46 5.08
CA THR A 65 -6.54 22.04 3.95
C THR A 65 -5.76 20.95 3.23
N PRO A 66 -5.34 21.19 1.98
CA PRO A 66 -4.51 20.21 1.30
C PRO A 66 -3.21 19.89 2.04
N ALA A 67 -2.62 20.88 2.70
CA ALA A 67 -1.39 20.64 3.45
C ALA A 67 -1.65 19.72 4.64
N GLN A 68 -2.78 19.94 5.34
CA GLN A 68 -3.12 19.08 6.47
C GLN A 68 -3.41 17.66 6.01
N THR A 69 -4.12 17.52 4.89
CA THR A 69 -4.43 16.20 4.35
C THR A 69 -3.16 15.47 3.98
N SER A 70 -2.24 16.17 3.32
CA SER A 70 -1.01 15.55 2.90
C SER A 70 -0.20 15.06 4.10
N ALA A 71 -0.15 15.87 5.15
CA ALA A 71 0.59 15.47 6.35
C ALA A 71 -0.02 14.23 6.99
N ILE A 72 -1.35 14.17 7.06
CA ILE A 72 -2.01 13.01 7.64
C ILE A 72 -1.78 11.77 6.79
N LEU A 73 -1.89 11.91 5.48
CA LEU A 73 -1.65 10.76 4.59
C LEU A 73 -0.22 10.26 4.73
N ASN A 74 0.74 11.18 4.84
CA ASN A 74 2.12 10.75 5.04
C ASN A 74 2.29 9.99 6.35
N ASP A 75 1.64 10.45 7.42
CA ASP A 75 1.69 9.74 8.69
C ASP A 75 1.07 8.35 8.57
N MET A 76 -0.03 8.24 7.85
CA MET A 76 -0.69 6.95 7.69
C MET A 76 0.15 6.02 6.82
N HIS A 77 0.82 6.56 5.80
CA HIS A 77 1.71 5.76 4.98
C HIS A 77 2.86 5.19 5.82
N GLU A 78 3.40 6.02 6.70
CA GLU A 78 4.49 5.57 7.56
C GLU A 78 3.99 4.48 8.51
N TYR A 79 2.79 4.65 9.05
CA TYR A 79 2.22 3.63 9.93
C TYR A 79 2.05 2.31 9.18
N ILE A 80 1.54 2.38 7.94
CA ILE A 80 1.35 1.17 7.14
C ILE A 80 2.68 0.48 6.87
N GLU A 81 3.70 1.26 6.50
CA GLU A 81 5.02 0.68 6.25
C GLU A 81 5.58 -0.02 7.48
N ASN A 82 5.48 0.63 8.62
CA ASN A 82 6.02 0.06 9.85
C ASN A 82 5.23 -1.19 10.27
N SER A 83 3.93 -1.15 10.06
CA SER A 83 3.08 -2.28 10.42
C SER A 83 3.41 -3.51 9.55
N ILE A 84 3.56 -3.30 8.26
CA ILE A 84 3.88 -4.41 7.36
C ILE A 84 5.28 -4.93 7.65
N ASP A 85 6.25 -4.03 7.90
CA ASP A 85 7.60 -4.45 8.21
C ASP A 85 7.65 -5.29 9.49
N GLY A 86 6.82 -4.93 10.47
CA GLY A 86 6.83 -5.63 11.74
C GLY A 86 6.02 -6.90 11.76
N ASP A 87 4.91 -6.93 11.00
CA ASP A 87 3.97 -8.04 11.11
C ASP A 87 4.08 -9.07 9.99
N LEU A 88 4.62 -8.69 8.84
CA LEU A 88 4.61 -9.57 7.70
C LEU A 88 5.92 -10.34 7.62
N ASN A 89 5.81 -11.68 7.72
CA ASN A 89 6.98 -12.52 7.56
C ASN A 89 6.85 -13.30 6.25
N LEU A 90 7.84 -14.14 5.95
CA LEU A 90 7.85 -14.86 4.70
C LEU A 90 6.65 -15.79 4.54
N ASP A 91 6.23 -16.41 5.65
CA ASP A 91 5.10 -17.31 5.58
C ASP A 91 3.81 -16.58 5.26
N ASN A 92 3.62 -15.41 5.87
CA ASN A 92 2.46 -14.57 5.54
C ASN A 92 2.51 -14.13 4.10
N LEU A 93 3.69 -13.79 3.61
CA LEU A 93 3.84 -13.32 2.25
C LEU A 93 3.43 -14.38 1.25
N LYS A 94 3.69 -15.65 1.55
CA LYS A 94 3.33 -16.73 0.67
C LYS A 94 1.82 -16.89 0.53
N SER A 95 1.06 -16.38 1.49
CA SER A 95 -0.39 -16.52 1.45
C SER A 95 -1.06 -15.41 0.63
N VAL A 96 -0.31 -14.44 0.15
CA VAL A 96 -0.87 -13.34 -0.62
C VAL A 96 -0.94 -13.72 -2.08
N ASP A 97 -2.10 -13.52 -2.69
CA ASP A 97 -2.27 -13.74 -4.12
C ASP A 97 -1.90 -12.45 -4.84
N PHE A 98 -0.67 -12.39 -5.34
CA PHE A 98 -0.19 -11.15 -5.94
C PHE A 98 -0.82 -10.85 -7.29
N SER A 99 -1.53 -11.81 -7.87
CA SER A 99 -2.29 -11.51 -9.08
C SER A 99 -3.66 -10.93 -8.74
N ASN A 100 -4.04 -10.90 -7.47
CA ASN A 100 -5.32 -10.37 -7.07
C ASN A 100 -5.24 -9.87 -5.63
N MET A 101 -4.37 -8.90 -5.41
CA MET A 101 -4.10 -8.41 -4.06
C MET A 101 -5.32 -7.81 -3.40
N GLY A 102 -6.24 -7.28 -4.19
CA GLY A 102 -7.42 -6.65 -3.63
C GLY A 102 -8.31 -7.58 -2.85
N THR A 103 -8.19 -8.90 -3.05
CA THR A 103 -9.00 -9.85 -2.30
C THR A 103 -8.24 -10.46 -1.14
N SER A 104 -7.01 -10.03 -0.91
CA SER A 104 -6.18 -10.63 0.14
C SER A 104 -6.64 -10.17 1.51
N GLN A 105 -6.76 -11.11 2.45
CA GLN A 105 -7.15 -10.77 3.81
C GLN A 105 -6.10 -9.90 4.48
N ILE A 106 -4.83 -10.12 4.17
CA ILE A 106 -3.76 -9.30 4.73
C ILE A 106 -3.94 -7.85 4.34
N VAL A 107 -4.29 -7.60 3.08
CA VAL A 107 -4.52 -6.24 2.59
C VAL A 107 -5.72 -5.62 3.29
N GLU A 108 -6.82 -6.37 3.39
CA GLU A 108 -8.03 -5.84 4.03
C GLU A 108 -7.78 -5.55 5.51
N ASP A 109 -7.07 -6.42 6.19
CA ASP A 109 -6.76 -6.20 7.60
C ASP A 109 -5.88 -4.97 7.79
N ALA A 110 -4.89 -4.79 6.91
CA ALA A 110 -4.01 -3.64 7.00
C ALA A 110 -4.77 -2.34 6.76
N LEU A 111 -5.68 -2.34 5.79
CA LEU A 111 -6.48 -1.15 5.50
C LEU A 111 -7.40 -0.81 6.66
N ARG A 112 -8.04 -1.82 7.24
CA ARG A 112 -8.94 -1.60 8.36
C ARG A 112 -8.18 -1.10 9.57
N ASP A 113 -7.00 -1.66 9.82
CA ASP A 113 -6.19 -1.26 10.94
C ASP A 113 -5.73 0.19 10.79
N ALA A 114 -5.29 0.55 9.59
CA ALA A 114 -4.85 1.92 9.34
C ALA A 114 -5.99 2.91 9.49
N LEU A 115 -7.18 2.56 9.00
CA LEU A 115 -8.33 3.43 9.16
C LEU A 115 -8.67 3.62 10.63
N SER A 116 -8.58 2.55 11.41
CA SER A 116 -8.84 2.61 12.84
C SER A 116 -7.86 3.56 13.53
N VAL A 117 -6.60 3.51 13.15
CA VAL A 117 -5.59 4.40 13.71
C VAL A 117 -5.91 5.85 13.32
N PHE A 118 -6.28 6.08 12.06
CA PHE A 118 -6.67 7.41 11.64
C PHE A 118 -7.81 7.94 12.49
N GLU A 119 -8.85 7.14 12.70
CA GLU A 119 -10.00 7.57 13.46
C GLU A 119 -9.64 7.85 14.92
N LYS A 120 -8.72 7.07 15.45
CA LYS A 120 -8.32 7.25 16.83
C LYS A 120 -7.55 8.54 17.06
N TYR A 121 -6.67 8.88 16.13
CA TYR A 121 -5.78 10.01 16.34
C TYR A 121 -6.19 11.28 15.62
N TYR A 122 -6.98 11.18 14.57
CA TYR A 122 -7.36 12.35 13.78
C TYR A 122 -8.87 12.47 13.59
N GLY A 123 -9.62 11.47 14.01
CA GLY A 123 -11.08 11.48 13.80
C GLY A 123 -11.73 12.54 14.66
N GLU A 124 -12.84 13.09 14.15
CA GLU A 124 -13.53 14.01 14.93
C GLU A 124 -14.34 13.30 15.88
N GLU A 125 -14.54 13.84 16.96
CA GLU A 125 -15.25 13.18 17.92
C GLU A 125 -16.43 13.50 18.07
#